data_6a0804f2fa8abf8a4f2b16ec0d450946
#
_entry.id   6a0804f2fa8abf8a4f2b16ec0d450946
#
_cell.length_a   1.000
_cell.length_b   1.000
_cell.length_c   1.000
_cell.angle_alpha   90.00
_cell.angle_beta   90.00
_cell.angle_gamma   90.00
#
_symmetry.space_group_name_H-M   'P 1'
#
loop_
_entity.id
_entity.type
_entity.pdbx_description
1 polymer ?
#
loop_
_entity_poly.entity_id
_entity_poly.type
_entity_poly.pdbx_seq_one_letter_code
_entity_poly.pdbx_strand_id
1 'polypeptide(L)'
;MYDYIKGIVTNIVSNAIVLDNNGIGYLIYTPNPYSFQEGNEYKVFVFQNVKEDEISLYGFKSVEEKELFLKLISVKGLGPKMTLPILATGSVAGVVDAIERENILYLKKFPKIGDKVAKQIILDLKGKLGVITTGEVVDSNSYEELIEVLKGLGYKEKEFKSVINKVDINLSIEDQVKEALKLLLK
;
A
#
# COMPACT_ATOMS: atom_id res chain seq x y z
N MET A 1 -2.28 11.54 15.09
CA MET A 1 -1.94 11.05 13.75
C MET A 1 -3.20 10.56 13.08
N TYR A 2 -3.41 10.88 11.80
CA TYR A 2 -4.60 10.49 11.05
C TYR A 2 -4.27 9.26 10.19
N ASP A 3 -5.20 8.30 10.10
CA ASP A 3 -5.08 7.16 9.19
C ASP A 3 -5.76 7.45 7.84
N TYR A 4 -6.98 7.98 7.91
CA TYR A 4 -7.72 8.49 6.76
C TYR A 4 -8.56 9.70 7.13
N ILE A 5 -8.96 10.46 6.11
CA ILE A 5 -9.95 11.53 6.24
C ILE A 5 -11.04 11.26 5.20
N LYS A 6 -12.32 11.28 5.62
CA LYS A 6 -13.46 11.15 4.73
C LYS A 6 -14.13 12.51 4.61
N GLY A 7 -14.40 12.96 3.39
CA GLY A 7 -14.99 14.28 3.15
C GLY A 7 -15.24 14.54 1.68
N ILE A 8 -15.65 15.77 1.38
CA ILE A 8 -15.96 16.24 0.03
C ILE A 8 -14.75 17.00 -0.51
N VAL A 9 -14.32 16.71 -1.73
CA VAL A 9 -13.28 17.49 -2.41
C VAL A 9 -13.86 18.82 -2.84
N THR A 10 -13.33 19.91 -2.28
CA THR A 10 -13.81 21.27 -2.54
C THR A 10 -12.91 22.06 -3.49
N ASN A 11 -11.65 21.66 -3.63
CA ASN A 11 -10.73 22.28 -4.57
C ASN A 11 -9.63 21.31 -5.01
N ILE A 12 -9.17 21.44 -6.24
CA ILE A 12 -8.09 20.65 -6.83
C ILE A 12 -7.02 21.62 -7.35
N VAL A 13 -5.78 21.44 -6.85
CA VAL A 13 -4.62 22.19 -7.32
C VAL A 13 -3.59 21.23 -7.93
N SER A 14 -2.52 21.75 -8.52
CA SER A 14 -1.57 20.97 -9.32
C SER A 14 -0.93 19.77 -8.62
N ASN A 15 -0.84 19.79 -7.30
CA ASN A 15 -0.15 18.76 -6.49
C ASN A 15 -0.91 18.36 -5.23
N ALA A 16 -2.14 18.86 -5.05
CA ALA A 16 -2.93 18.61 -3.84
C ALA A 16 -4.43 18.74 -4.12
N ILE A 17 -5.21 18.23 -3.19
CA ILE A 17 -6.65 18.46 -3.09
C ILE A 17 -6.97 19.15 -1.76
N VAL A 18 -8.08 19.87 -1.70
CA VAL A 18 -8.67 20.31 -0.45
C VAL A 18 -9.88 19.41 -0.16
N LEU A 19 -9.83 18.70 0.95
CA LEU A 19 -10.89 17.81 1.40
C LEU A 19 -11.60 18.46 2.59
N ASP A 20 -12.87 18.81 2.42
CA ASP A 20 -13.72 19.31 3.50
C ASP A 20 -14.28 18.15 4.33
N ASN A 21 -13.99 18.16 5.61
CA ASN A 21 -14.60 17.28 6.59
C ASN A 21 -15.28 18.15 7.65
N ASN A 22 -16.60 18.25 7.60
CA ASN A 22 -17.44 19.00 8.54
C ASN A 22 -17.00 20.47 8.74
N GLY A 23 -16.69 21.19 7.65
CA GLY A 23 -16.29 22.59 7.67
C GLY A 23 -14.80 22.84 7.92
N ILE A 24 -13.98 21.78 7.99
CA ILE A 24 -12.52 21.90 8.06
C ILE A 24 -11.93 21.43 6.74
N GLY A 25 -11.27 22.35 6.02
CA GLY A 25 -10.58 22.05 4.76
C GLY A 25 -9.17 21.54 5.00
N TYR A 26 -8.92 20.27 4.69
CA TYR A 26 -7.60 19.64 4.75
C TYR A 26 -6.89 19.75 3.42
N LEU A 27 -5.74 20.44 3.37
CA LEU A 27 -4.87 20.43 2.20
C LEU A 27 -4.04 19.13 2.19
N ILE A 28 -4.27 18.29 1.20
CA ILE A 28 -3.69 16.95 1.10
C ILE A 28 -2.91 16.83 -0.22
N TYR A 29 -1.59 16.68 -0.14
CA TYR A 29 -0.75 16.39 -1.29
C TYR A 29 -0.99 14.95 -1.77
N THR A 30 -1.22 14.78 -3.06
CA THR A 30 -1.57 13.46 -3.63
C THR A 30 -0.79 13.20 -4.93
N PRO A 31 -0.51 11.94 -5.27
CA PRO A 31 0.18 11.59 -6.51
C PRO A 31 -0.52 12.12 -7.76
N ASN A 32 -1.84 11.98 -7.84
CA ASN A 32 -2.64 12.44 -8.96
C ASN A 32 -3.89 13.18 -8.49
N PRO A 33 -3.81 14.52 -8.28
CA PRO A 33 -4.95 15.32 -7.85
C PRO A 33 -6.14 15.25 -8.80
N TYR A 34 -5.89 15.21 -10.09
CA TYR A 34 -6.93 15.19 -11.14
C TYR A 34 -7.65 13.84 -11.26
N SER A 35 -7.25 12.84 -10.48
CA SER A 35 -8.03 11.61 -10.32
C SER A 35 -9.22 11.77 -9.37
N PHE A 36 -9.31 12.90 -8.64
CA PHE A 36 -10.45 13.30 -7.83
C PHE A 36 -11.35 14.24 -8.61
N GLN A 37 -12.58 14.40 -8.14
CA GLN A 37 -13.56 15.32 -8.71
C GLN A 37 -14.12 16.21 -7.60
N GLU A 38 -14.19 17.52 -7.86
CA GLU A 38 -14.80 18.47 -6.95
C GLU A 38 -16.28 18.16 -6.74
N GLY A 39 -16.76 18.35 -5.53
CA GLY A 39 -18.14 18.05 -5.11
C GLY A 39 -18.38 16.58 -4.74
N ASN A 40 -17.45 15.66 -5.02
CA ASN A 40 -17.61 14.25 -4.68
C ASN A 40 -16.98 13.91 -3.32
N GLU A 41 -17.62 12.96 -2.63
CA GLU A 41 -17.10 12.43 -1.36
C GLU A 41 -16.04 11.35 -1.60
N TYR A 42 -14.96 11.42 -0.85
CA TYR A 42 -13.87 10.45 -0.87
C TYR A 42 -13.43 10.08 0.55
N LYS A 43 -12.99 8.83 0.71
CA LYS A 43 -12.14 8.40 1.82
C LYS A 43 -10.70 8.41 1.32
N VAL A 44 -9.90 9.32 1.86
CA VAL A 44 -8.49 9.50 1.47
C VAL A 44 -7.63 8.97 2.60
N PHE A 45 -6.80 7.96 2.32
CA PHE A 45 -5.83 7.42 3.28
C PHE A 45 -4.66 8.39 3.40
N VAL A 46 -4.31 8.82 4.60
CA VAL A 46 -3.35 9.90 4.78
C VAL A 46 -2.13 9.48 5.60
N PHE A 47 -1.01 10.11 5.27
CA PHE A 47 0.21 10.12 6.05
C PHE A 47 0.50 11.56 6.48
N GLN A 48 0.61 11.78 7.79
CA GLN A 48 0.97 13.07 8.36
C GLN A 48 2.49 13.14 8.55
N ASN A 49 3.13 14.01 7.80
CA ASN A 49 4.55 14.30 7.92
C ASN A 49 4.73 15.53 8.81
N VAL A 50 5.43 15.34 9.92
CA VAL A 50 5.70 16.40 10.89
C VAL A 50 7.19 16.68 10.90
N LYS A 51 7.58 17.91 10.63
CA LYS A 51 8.93 18.44 10.74
C LYS A 51 8.93 19.66 11.65
N GLU A 52 10.09 20.18 11.98
CA GLU A 52 10.22 21.34 12.85
C GLU A 52 9.51 22.58 12.31
N ASP A 53 9.53 22.75 10.98
CA ASP A 53 9.05 23.92 10.25
C ASP A 53 7.80 23.67 9.39
N GLU A 54 7.36 22.41 9.22
CA GLU A 54 6.28 22.06 8.31
C GLU A 54 5.47 20.86 8.83
N ILE A 55 4.14 20.99 8.83
CA ILE A 55 3.22 19.86 8.95
C ILE A 55 2.52 19.72 7.61
N SER A 56 2.63 18.54 6.99
CA SER A 56 2.00 18.27 5.70
C SER A 56 1.27 16.93 5.69
N LEU A 57 0.15 16.87 4.96
CA LEU A 57 -0.62 15.65 4.74
C LEU A 57 -0.38 15.14 3.32
N TYR A 58 -0.08 13.86 3.21
CA TYR A 58 0.02 13.13 1.94
C TYR A 58 -1.13 12.13 1.87
N GLY A 59 -1.87 12.11 0.76
CA GLY A 59 -3.08 11.31 0.64
C GLY A 59 -3.10 10.41 -0.57
N PHE A 60 -3.78 9.27 -0.41
CA PHE A 60 -3.83 8.16 -1.36
C PHE A 60 -5.25 7.65 -1.48
N LYS A 61 -5.62 7.15 -2.66
CA LYS A 61 -6.95 6.57 -2.90
C LYS A 61 -7.11 5.19 -2.30
N SER A 62 -6.02 4.45 -2.16
CA SER A 62 -6.03 3.10 -1.61
C SER A 62 -5.01 2.90 -0.50
N VAL A 63 -5.20 1.84 0.27
CA VAL A 63 -4.28 1.43 1.33
C VAL A 63 -2.94 1.02 0.73
N GLU A 64 -2.96 0.31 -0.39
CA GLU A 64 -1.78 -0.19 -1.10
C GLU A 64 -0.88 0.95 -1.59
N GLU A 65 -1.48 2.02 -2.12
CA GLU A 65 -0.73 3.23 -2.49
C GLU A 65 -0.03 3.86 -1.26
N LYS A 66 -0.76 3.95 -0.13
CA LYS A 66 -0.22 4.46 1.14
C LYS A 66 0.91 3.57 1.66
N GLU A 67 0.74 2.26 1.62
CA GLU A 67 1.76 1.30 2.08
C GLU A 67 3.03 1.36 1.24
N LEU A 68 2.88 1.38 -0.09
CA LEU A 68 4.02 1.55 -1.00
C LEU A 68 4.73 2.89 -0.74
N PHE A 69 3.97 3.97 -0.54
CA PHE A 69 4.54 5.27 -0.18
C PHE A 69 5.35 5.19 1.11
N LEU A 70 4.83 4.57 2.17
CA LEU A 70 5.52 4.43 3.45
C LEU A 70 6.80 3.60 3.33
N LYS A 71 6.78 2.54 2.53
CA LYS A 71 7.98 1.75 2.22
C LYS A 71 9.01 2.58 1.46
N LEU A 72 8.60 3.33 0.45
CA LEU A 72 9.51 4.15 -0.35
C LEU A 72 10.15 5.28 0.49
N ILE A 73 9.41 5.98 1.34
CA ILE A 73 9.96 7.04 2.18
C ILE A 73 10.89 6.53 3.29
N SER A 74 10.87 5.23 3.62
CA SER A 74 11.82 4.61 4.55
C SER A 74 13.20 4.42 3.92
N VAL A 75 13.31 4.50 2.60
CA VAL A 75 14.59 4.39 1.88
C VAL A 75 15.42 5.65 2.08
N LYS A 76 16.69 5.48 2.45
CA LYS A 76 17.60 6.61 2.66
C LYS A 76 17.74 7.46 1.39
N GLY A 77 17.42 8.75 1.53
CA GLY A 77 17.49 9.71 0.42
C GLY A 77 16.19 9.86 -0.38
N LEU A 78 15.13 9.12 -0.03
CA LEU A 78 13.80 9.32 -0.59
C LEU A 78 12.89 10.01 0.43
N GLY A 79 12.45 11.23 0.10
CA GLY A 79 11.46 11.95 0.90
C GLY A 79 10.08 11.95 0.24
N PRO A 80 9.03 12.39 0.95
CA PRO A 80 7.67 12.44 0.44
C PRO A 80 7.53 13.12 -0.93
N LYS A 81 8.17 14.28 -1.11
CA LYS A 81 8.12 15.06 -2.38
C LYS A 81 8.79 14.34 -3.57
N MET A 82 9.68 13.37 -3.31
CA MET A 82 10.31 12.56 -4.37
C MET A 82 9.51 11.28 -4.65
N THR A 83 8.76 10.80 -3.69
CA THR A 83 7.99 9.57 -3.78
C THR A 83 6.66 9.77 -4.52
N LEU A 84 5.98 10.93 -4.34
CA LEU A 84 4.72 11.19 -5.04
C LEU A 84 4.78 11.00 -6.56
N PRO A 85 5.80 11.52 -7.30
CA PRO A 85 5.90 11.28 -8.73
C PRO A 85 6.04 9.80 -9.13
N ILE A 86 6.61 8.95 -8.26
CA ILE A 86 6.70 7.51 -8.50
C ILE A 86 5.30 6.89 -8.55
N LEU A 87 4.45 7.28 -7.60
CA LEU A 87 3.06 6.82 -7.52
C LEU A 87 2.13 7.49 -8.54
N ALA A 88 2.49 8.68 -9.01
CA ALA A 88 1.70 9.40 -10.02
C ALA A 88 1.77 8.76 -11.40
N THR A 89 2.92 8.19 -11.76
CA THR A 89 3.22 7.70 -13.11
C THR A 89 3.41 6.18 -13.16
N GLY A 90 3.72 5.55 -12.03
CA GLY A 90 3.85 4.10 -11.89
C GLY A 90 2.61 3.50 -11.23
N SER A 91 2.10 2.38 -11.75
CA SER A 91 1.17 1.57 -10.97
C SER A 91 1.88 0.96 -9.77
N VAL A 92 1.15 0.73 -8.69
CA VAL A 92 1.69 0.03 -7.48
C VAL A 92 2.36 -1.28 -7.89
N ALA A 93 1.67 -2.09 -8.73
CA ALA A 93 2.20 -3.35 -9.26
C ALA A 93 3.50 -3.18 -10.04
N GLY A 94 3.53 -2.19 -10.95
CA GLY A 94 4.72 -1.97 -11.78
C GLY A 94 5.94 -1.53 -10.99
N VAL A 95 5.75 -0.75 -9.92
CA VAL A 95 6.85 -0.34 -9.02
C VAL A 95 7.33 -1.51 -8.19
N VAL A 96 6.41 -2.31 -7.63
CA VAL A 96 6.75 -3.51 -6.85
C VAL A 96 7.50 -4.52 -7.73
N ASP A 97 6.98 -4.85 -8.92
CA ASP A 97 7.64 -5.76 -9.86
C ASP A 97 9.04 -5.27 -10.25
N ALA A 98 9.19 -3.97 -10.51
CA ALA A 98 10.49 -3.39 -10.84
C ALA A 98 11.52 -3.52 -9.70
N ILE A 99 11.08 -3.40 -8.46
CA ILE A 99 11.96 -3.57 -7.29
C ILE A 99 12.33 -5.04 -7.12
N GLU A 100 11.36 -5.95 -7.21
CA GLU A 100 11.59 -7.39 -7.05
C GLU A 100 12.51 -7.97 -8.15
N ARG A 101 12.35 -7.48 -9.40
CA ARG A 101 13.17 -7.87 -10.55
C ARG A 101 14.46 -7.05 -10.70
N GLU A 102 14.78 -6.18 -9.77
CA GLU A 102 15.95 -5.30 -9.81
C GLU A 102 16.02 -4.43 -11.09
N ASN A 103 14.88 -3.99 -11.59
CA ASN A 103 14.79 -3.21 -12.82
C ASN A 103 15.17 -1.73 -12.59
N ILE A 104 16.48 -1.47 -12.54
CA ILE A 104 17.04 -0.12 -12.35
C ILE A 104 16.55 0.84 -13.45
N LEU A 105 16.44 0.38 -14.70
CA LEU A 105 16.02 1.21 -15.83
C LEU A 105 14.58 1.71 -15.66
N TYR A 106 13.71 0.87 -15.14
CA TYR A 106 12.34 1.29 -14.82
C TYR A 106 12.31 2.36 -13.71
N LEU A 107 13.04 2.14 -12.64
CA LEU A 107 13.08 3.08 -11.51
C LEU A 107 13.70 4.43 -11.90
N LYS A 108 14.66 4.44 -12.81
CA LYS A 108 15.27 5.69 -13.34
C LYS A 108 14.35 6.53 -14.22
N LYS A 109 13.21 6.00 -14.66
CA LYS A 109 12.20 6.79 -15.40
C LYS A 109 11.55 7.86 -14.53
N PHE A 110 11.56 7.68 -13.21
CA PHE A 110 10.96 8.64 -12.29
C PHE A 110 11.87 9.84 -12.06
N PRO A 111 11.30 11.06 -11.96
CA PRO A 111 12.06 12.27 -11.74
C PRO A 111 12.92 12.18 -10.47
N LYS A 112 14.17 12.66 -10.56
CA LYS A 112 15.14 12.69 -9.47
C LYS A 112 15.61 11.32 -8.97
N ILE A 113 15.25 10.22 -9.61
CA ILE A 113 15.75 8.88 -9.31
C ILE A 113 16.94 8.58 -10.25
N GLY A 114 18.16 8.72 -9.71
CA GLY A 114 19.40 8.31 -10.39
C GLY A 114 19.81 6.88 -10.04
N ASP A 115 20.91 6.39 -10.64
CA ASP A 115 21.42 5.04 -10.39
C ASP A 115 21.63 4.72 -8.91
N LYS A 116 22.15 5.67 -8.14
CA LYS A 116 22.41 5.48 -6.70
C LYS A 116 21.12 5.27 -5.92
N VAL A 117 20.10 6.10 -6.21
CA VAL A 117 18.81 6.01 -5.51
C VAL A 117 18.05 4.75 -5.93
N ALA A 118 18.05 4.42 -7.23
CA ALA A 118 17.42 3.20 -7.74
C ALA A 118 18.00 1.94 -7.10
N LYS A 119 19.34 1.85 -7.02
CA LYS A 119 20.03 0.75 -6.33
C LYS A 119 19.70 0.70 -4.83
N GLN A 120 19.60 1.86 -4.18
CA GLN A 120 19.23 1.92 -2.76
C GLN A 120 17.81 1.45 -2.53
N ILE A 121 16.86 1.84 -3.40
CA ILE A 121 15.47 1.36 -3.34
C ILE A 121 15.43 -0.18 -3.40
N ILE A 122 16.14 -0.77 -4.36
CA ILE A 122 16.19 -2.23 -4.51
C ILE A 122 16.81 -2.87 -3.27
N LEU A 123 17.96 -2.36 -2.81
CA LEU A 123 18.68 -2.90 -1.65
C LEU A 123 17.82 -2.91 -0.39
N ASP A 124 17.08 -1.82 -0.16
CA ASP A 124 16.30 -1.65 1.07
C ASP A 124 14.95 -2.38 1.01
N LEU A 125 14.33 -2.50 -0.17
CA LEU A 125 12.93 -2.94 -0.29
C LEU A 125 12.74 -4.31 -0.94
N LYS A 126 13.67 -4.83 -1.73
CA LYS A 126 13.54 -6.16 -2.36
C LYS A 126 13.29 -7.24 -1.31
N GLY A 127 12.27 -8.05 -1.54
CA GLY A 127 11.81 -9.10 -0.62
C GLY A 127 11.08 -8.60 0.62
N LYS A 128 10.82 -7.28 0.74
CA LYS A 128 10.12 -6.67 1.89
C LYS A 128 8.79 -6.00 1.52
N LEU A 129 8.43 -6.05 0.24
CA LEU A 129 7.19 -5.47 -0.27
C LEU A 129 6.03 -6.47 -0.25
N GLY A 130 6.27 -7.70 0.26
CA GLY A 130 5.38 -8.86 0.22
C GLY A 130 3.95 -8.54 0.42
N VAL A 131 3.00 -8.56 -0.30
CA VAL A 131 1.55 -8.30 -0.25
C VAL A 131 1.16 -6.82 -0.46
N ILE A 132 1.98 -5.99 -1.08
CA ILE A 132 1.43 -4.83 -1.79
C ILE A 132 0.95 -5.35 -3.16
N THR A 133 -0.04 -6.23 -3.17
CA THR A 133 -0.61 -6.77 -4.39
C THR A 133 -1.75 -5.86 -4.84
N THR A 134 -1.51 -5.26 -5.96
CA THR A 134 -2.41 -4.79 -7.01
C THR A 134 -3.83 -5.28 -6.87
N GLY A 135 -4.74 -4.31 -6.82
CA GLY A 135 -6.18 -4.52 -6.91
C GLY A 135 -6.66 -5.17 -8.21
N GLU A 136 -6.34 -6.41 -8.39
CA GLU A 136 -7.26 -7.41 -8.86
C GLU A 136 -7.67 -8.15 -7.60
N VAL A 137 -8.95 -8.10 -7.29
CA VAL A 137 -9.58 -8.84 -6.22
C VAL A 137 -9.35 -10.33 -6.48
N VAL A 138 -8.18 -10.79 -6.08
CA VAL A 138 -8.03 -12.15 -5.60
C VAL A 138 -7.99 -11.97 -4.10
N ASP A 139 -9.02 -12.42 -3.45
CA ASP A 139 -9.19 -12.41 -1.99
C ASP A 139 -7.96 -12.94 -1.27
N SER A 140 -6.91 -12.12 -1.13
CA SER A 140 -5.77 -12.44 -0.27
C SER A 140 -6.09 -12.30 1.22
N ASN A 141 -7.26 -11.74 1.54
CA ASN A 141 -7.78 -11.69 2.91
C ASN A 141 -8.11 -13.09 3.46
N SER A 142 -8.41 -14.08 2.62
CA SER A 142 -8.88 -15.37 3.15
C SER A 142 -7.75 -16.24 3.70
N TYR A 143 -6.55 -16.17 3.17
CA TYR A 143 -5.44 -16.95 3.73
C TYR A 143 -4.72 -16.26 4.90
N GLU A 144 -4.67 -14.94 4.96
CA GLU A 144 -4.10 -14.24 6.11
C GLU A 144 -4.95 -14.46 7.35
N GLU A 145 -6.26 -14.34 7.21
CA GLU A 145 -7.22 -14.62 8.29
C GLU A 145 -7.17 -16.11 8.71
N LEU A 146 -7.09 -17.03 7.74
CA LEU A 146 -6.90 -18.46 8.01
C LEU A 146 -5.56 -18.73 8.72
N ILE A 147 -4.48 -18.05 8.31
CA ILE A 147 -3.16 -18.17 8.94
C ILE A 147 -3.20 -17.67 10.40
N GLU A 148 -3.85 -16.53 10.66
CA GLU A 148 -4.00 -16.01 12.02
C GLU A 148 -4.79 -16.96 12.91
N VAL A 149 -5.88 -17.52 12.40
CA VAL A 149 -6.69 -18.50 13.12
C VAL A 149 -5.88 -19.75 13.42
N LEU A 150 -5.15 -20.31 12.43
CA LEU A 150 -4.33 -21.50 12.64
C LEU A 150 -3.17 -21.27 13.63
N LYS A 151 -2.54 -20.07 13.59
CA LYS A 151 -1.55 -19.67 14.60
C LYS A 151 -2.17 -19.55 16.00
N GLY A 152 -3.38 -18.96 16.09
CA GLY A 152 -4.14 -18.85 17.33
C GLY A 152 -4.52 -20.21 17.91
N LEU A 153 -4.74 -21.22 17.06
CA LEU A 153 -4.98 -22.61 17.44
C LEU A 153 -3.70 -23.38 17.83
N GLY A 154 -2.51 -22.72 17.73
CA GLY A 154 -1.23 -23.30 18.17
C GLY A 154 -0.44 -24.02 17.08
N TYR A 155 -0.89 -24.02 15.82
CA TYR A 155 -0.15 -24.63 14.72
C TYR A 155 1.05 -23.79 14.29
N LYS A 156 2.19 -24.43 14.01
CA LYS A 156 3.40 -23.75 13.53
C LYS A 156 3.33 -23.54 12.02
N GLU A 157 3.95 -22.45 11.55
CA GLU A 157 3.94 -22.06 10.14
C GLU A 157 4.39 -23.18 9.19
N LYS A 158 5.35 -24.00 9.61
CA LYS A 158 5.82 -25.15 8.83
C LYS A 158 4.77 -26.24 8.64
N GLU A 159 3.83 -26.37 9.57
CA GLU A 159 2.79 -27.42 9.55
C GLU A 159 1.68 -27.08 8.57
N PHE A 160 1.21 -25.85 8.57
CA PHE A 160 0.11 -25.44 7.68
C PHE A 160 0.53 -24.92 6.30
N LYS A 161 1.81 -24.56 6.09
CA LYS A 161 2.29 -24.05 4.80
C LYS A 161 2.07 -25.02 3.63
N SER A 162 2.11 -26.31 3.87
CA SER A 162 1.85 -27.35 2.85
C SER A 162 0.36 -27.62 2.59
N VAL A 163 -0.50 -27.15 3.48
CA VAL A 163 -1.93 -27.45 3.48
C VAL A 163 -2.74 -26.24 2.99
N ILE A 164 -2.28 -25.04 3.28
CA ILE A 164 -3.00 -23.79 3.02
C ILE A 164 -3.38 -23.62 1.54
N ASN A 165 -2.48 -24.00 0.63
CA ASN A 165 -2.71 -23.92 -0.82
C ASN A 165 -3.70 -24.97 -1.36
N LYS A 166 -4.19 -25.87 -0.51
CA LYS A 166 -5.16 -26.92 -0.88
C LYS A 166 -6.56 -26.61 -0.38
N VAL A 167 -6.70 -25.54 0.42
CA VAL A 167 -7.98 -25.07 0.93
C VAL A 167 -8.65 -24.20 -0.13
N ASP A 168 -9.94 -24.42 -0.37
CA ASP A 168 -10.70 -23.58 -1.31
C ASP A 168 -10.90 -22.16 -0.74
N ILE A 169 -10.34 -21.19 -1.43
CA ILE A 169 -10.35 -19.76 -1.06
C ILE A 169 -11.76 -19.14 -1.08
N ASN A 170 -12.68 -19.75 -1.82
CA ASN A 170 -14.04 -19.23 -1.98
C ASN A 170 -14.98 -19.65 -0.83
N LEU A 171 -14.51 -20.50 0.08
CA LEU A 171 -15.30 -20.91 1.24
C LEU A 171 -15.33 -19.80 2.31
N SER A 172 -16.33 -19.86 3.20
CA SER A 172 -16.32 -19.03 4.41
C SER A 172 -15.10 -19.34 5.28
N ILE A 173 -14.60 -18.39 6.07
CA ILE A 173 -13.44 -18.60 6.93
C ILE A 173 -13.63 -19.80 7.87
N GLU A 174 -14.84 -20.02 8.36
CA GLU A 174 -15.17 -21.18 9.20
C GLU A 174 -14.96 -22.50 8.47
N ASP A 175 -15.36 -22.58 7.21
CA ASP A 175 -15.23 -23.79 6.39
C ASP A 175 -13.79 -23.99 5.90
N GLN A 176 -13.07 -22.92 5.60
CA GLN A 176 -11.63 -22.94 5.31
C GLN A 176 -10.85 -23.51 6.51
N VAL A 177 -11.15 -23.04 7.73
CA VAL A 177 -10.51 -23.56 8.96
C VAL A 177 -10.82 -25.04 9.14
N LYS A 178 -12.08 -25.48 8.95
CA LYS A 178 -12.46 -26.89 9.04
C LYS A 178 -11.72 -27.74 8.01
N GLU A 179 -11.58 -27.26 6.78
CA GLU A 179 -10.87 -27.96 5.72
C GLU A 179 -9.36 -28.05 6.00
N ALA A 180 -8.75 -26.93 6.43
CA ALA A 180 -7.34 -26.90 6.82
C ALA A 180 -7.05 -27.88 7.95
N LEU A 181 -7.88 -27.92 9.00
CA LEU A 181 -7.74 -28.83 10.11
C LEU A 181 -7.88 -30.32 9.70
N LYS A 182 -8.82 -30.61 8.79
CA LYS A 182 -8.96 -31.98 8.22
C LYS A 182 -7.71 -32.43 7.46
N LEU A 183 -7.04 -31.48 6.77
CA LEU A 183 -5.83 -31.77 6.02
C LEU A 183 -4.59 -31.90 6.93
N LEU A 184 -4.58 -31.19 8.07
CA LEU A 184 -3.51 -31.25 9.08
C LEU A 184 -3.57 -32.50 9.93
N LEU A 185 -4.76 -33.14 10.08
CA LEU A 185 -4.97 -34.33 10.88
C LEU A 185 -4.78 -35.64 10.10
N LYS A 186 -4.47 -35.56 8.80
CA LYS A 186 -4.11 -36.70 7.95
C LYS A 186 -2.60 -36.87 7.88
#